data_670288c1695a243da8488083b22c24ad
#
_entry.id   670288c1695a243da8488083b22c24ad
#
_cell.length_a   1.000
_cell.length_b   1.000
_cell.length_c   1.000
_cell.angle_alpha   90.00
_cell.angle_beta   90.00
_cell.angle_gamma   90.00
#
_symmetry.space_group_name_H-M   'P 1'
#
loop_
_entity.id
_entity.type
_entity.pdbx_description
1 polymer ?
#
loop_
_entity_poly.entity_id
_entity_poly.type
_entity_poly.pdbx_seq_one_letter_code
_entity_poly.pdbx_strand_id
1 'polypeptide(L)'
;PVVNGYVQFDKTYYVKNKSKAALMDSLRNYVQRELVDGEEQLSQARITEVSPDSGIIAASIEEYMYFKRTNWQIHRVRFYYQLVFHVADGQFDVTMRRLHYRYDPEVTAGEFNDDRRAENWITDEAALTKNGTKLARVSGKFRSFTIDRKNEIFKGAALATGAVVKRKVTRVVEVE
;
A
#
# COMPACT_ATOMS: atom_id res chain seq x y z
N PRO A 1 -6.47 -7.58 -6.68
CA PRO A 1 -6.18 -8.30 -7.95
C PRO A 1 -5.00 -9.25 -7.78
N VAL A 2 -4.98 -10.31 -8.57
CA VAL A 2 -3.87 -11.26 -8.63
C VAL A 2 -3.33 -11.24 -10.07
N VAL A 3 -2.03 -10.98 -10.20
CA VAL A 3 -1.33 -10.91 -11.48
C VAL A 3 -0.20 -11.93 -11.47
N ASN A 4 -0.23 -12.86 -12.40
CA ASN A 4 0.75 -13.96 -12.47
C ASN A 4 0.92 -14.74 -11.14
N GLY A 5 -0.17 -14.95 -10.41
CA GLY A 5 -0.17 -15.65 -9.13
C GLY A 5 0.22 -14.80 -7.92
N TYR A 6 0.46 -13.49 -8.08
CA TYR A 6 0.83 -12.57 -7.01
C TYR A 6 -0.20 -11.47 -6.80
N VAL A 7 -0.41 -11.07 -5.54
CA VAL A 7 -1.23 -9.91 -5.23
C VAL A 7 -0.49 -8.65 -5.70
N GLN A 8 -1.16 -7.88 -6.55
CA GLN A 8 -0.61 -6.65 -7.10
C GLN A 8 -1.72 -5.60 -7.24
N PHE A 9 -1.41 -4.36 -6.90
CA PHE A 9 -2.29 -3.22 -7.08
C PHE A 9 -1.61 -2.21 -8.01
N ASP A 10 -2.32 -1.83 -9.06
CA ASP A 10 -1.84 -0.90 -10.08
C ASP A 10 -2.82 0.26 -10.24
N LYS A 11 -2.30 1.44 -10.50
CA LYS A 11 -3.12 2.59 -10.88
C LYS A 11 -2.32 3.61 -11.68
N THR A 12 -2.96 4.17 -12.71
CA THR A 12 -2.44 5.29 -13.50
C THR A 12 -3.07 6.59 -13.04
N TYR A 13 -2.24 7.62 -12.90
CA TYR A 13 -2.65 9.00 -12.64
C TYR A 13 -2.19 9.93 -13.74
N TYR A 14 -3.06 10.84 -14.13
CA TYR A 14 -2.78 11.88 -15.11
C TYR A 14 -2.62 13.23 -14.40
N VAL A 15 -1.53 13.93 -14.70
CA VAL A 15 -1.17 15.20 -14.06
C VAL A 15 -0.89 16.23 -15.15
N LYS A 16 -1.92 17.01 -15.47
CA LYS A 16 -1.84 17.97 -16.57
C LYS A 16 -0.70 18.99 -16.37
N ASN A 17 0.03 19.27 -17.45
CA ASN A 17 1.10 20.26 -17.48
C ASN A 17 2.26 20.02 -16.49
N LYS A 18 2.55 18.78 -16.15
CA LYS A 18 3.72 18.40 -15.34
C LYS A 18 4.70 17.59 -16.18
N SER A 19 5.97 18.01 -16.16
CA SER A 19 7.05 17.25 -16.80
C SER A 19 7.38 15.99 -15.99
N LYS A 20 7.97 15.01 -16.66
CA LYS A 20 8.53 13.81 -16.04
C LYS A 20 9.46 14.16 -14.88
N ALA A 21 10.38 15.11 -15.06
CA ALA A 21 11.33 15.51 -14.02
C ALA A 21 10.61 16.07 -12.78
N ALA A 22 9.62 16.95 -12.94
CA ALA A 22 8.84 17.51 -11.84
C ALA A 22 8.02 16.45 -11.11
N LEU A 23 7.44 15.49 -11.83
CA LEU A 23 6.72 14.37 -11.23
C LEU A 23 7.65 13.44 -10.46
N MET A 24 8.84 13.15 -10.99
CA MET A 24 9.85 12.33 -10.31
C MET A 24 10.31 12.97 -9.01
N ASP A 25 10.58 14.28 -9.00
CA ASP A 25 10.97 15.00 -7.79
C ASP A 25 9.87 14.95 -6.73
N SER A 26 8.62 15.19 -7.13
CA SER A 26 7.47 15.16 -6.21
C SER A 26 7.25 13.76 -5.63
N LEU A 27 7.31 12.72 -6.44
CA LEU A 27 7.12 11.32 -6.01
C LEU A 27 8.27 10.84 -5.13
N ARG A 28 9.52 11.15 -5.50
CA ARG A 28 10.68 10.81 -4.69
C ARG A 28 10.60 11.45 -3.30
N ASN A 29 10.26 12.74 -3.24
CA ASN A 29 10.12 13.47 -1.98
C ASN A 29 8.98 12.92 -1.14
N TYR A 30 7.86 12.55 -1.75
CA TYR A 30 6.74 11.89 -1.09
C TYR A 30 7.17 10.56 -0.48
N VAL A 31 7.80 9.68 -1.26
CA VAL A 31 8.25 8.37 -0.79
C VAL A 31 9.25 8.52 0.34
N GLN A 32 10.25 9.40 0.20
CA GLN A 32 11.26 9.59 1.23
C GLN A 32 10.63 10.08 2.54
N ARG A 33 9.82 11.12 2.47
CA ARG A 33 9.29 11.79 3.67
C ARG A 33 8.20 10.99 4.38
N GLU A 34 7.28 10.38 3.62
CA GLU A 34 6.09 9.73 4.20
C GLU A 34 6.24 8.21 4.35
N LEU A 35 7.06 7.56 3.50
CA LEU A 35 7.14 6.11 3.45
C LEU A 35 8.52 5.55 3.87
N VAL A 36 9.53 6.39 3.99
CA VAL A 36 10.86 6.00 4.51
C VAL A 36 11.11 6.62 5.88
N ASP A 37 10.92 7.92 6.01
CA ASP A 37 11.20 8.68 7.24
C ASP A 37 9.95 8.87 8.13
N GLY A 38 8.81 8.27 7.77
CA GLY A 38 7.56 8.36 8.53
C GLY A 38 7.66 7.70 9.91
N GLU A 39 6.79 8.12 10.85
CA GLU A 39 6.83 7.66 12.26
C GLU A 39 6.60 6.17 12.46
N GLU A 40 5.81 5.53 11.58
CA GLU A 40 5.49 4.09 11.69
C GLU A 40 6.38 3.22 10.79
N GLN A 41 7.37 3.83 10.14
CA GLN A 41 8.29 3.13 9.25
C GLN A 41 9.38 2.41 10.05
N LEU A 42 9.81 1.26 9.53
CA LEU A 42 10.90 0.49 10.11
C LEU A 42 12.22 0.83 9.41
N SER A 43 13.32 0.53 10.07
CA SER A 43 14.67 0.95 9.65
C SER A 43 15.13 0.41 8.29
N GLN A 44 14.47 -0.62 7.76
CA GLN A 44 14.76 -1.19 6.45
C GLN A 44 14.01 -0.52 5.30
N ALA A 45 13.03 0.36 5.60
CA ALA A 45 12.33 1.12 4.58
C ALA A 45 13.33 2.04 3.85
N ARG A 46 13.35 1.96 2.52
CA ARG A 46 14.27 2.75 1.70
C ARG A 46 13.84 2.84 0.24
N ILE A 47 14.27 3.90 -0.41
CA ILE A 47 14.25 3.97 -1.88
C ILE A 47 15.37 3.06 -2.39
N THR A 48 15.04 2.16 -3.31
CA THR A 48 15.96 1.18 -3.88
C THR A 48 16.44 1.55 -5.28
N GLU A 49 15.69 2.37 -6.00
CA GLU A 49 16.04 2.82 -7.34
C GLU A 49 15.45 4.21 -7.62
N VAL A 50 16.24 5.06 -8.25
CA VAL A 50 15.79 6.30 -8.90
C VAL A 50 16.51 6.37 -10.24
N SER A 51 15.77 6.20 -11.33
CA SER A 51 16.27 6.21 -12.69
C SER A 51 15.57 7.29 -13.52
N PRO A 52 16.13 8.51 -13.61
CA PRO A 52 15.51 9.61 -14.34
C PRO A 52 15.29 9.32 -15.83
N ASP A 53 16.23 8.63 -16.46
CA ASP A 53 16.16 8.33 -17.90
C ASP A 53 14.98 7.40 -18.22
N SER A 54 14.82 6.34 -17.46
CA SER A 54 13.71 5.39 -17.60
C SER A 54 12.41 5.82 -16.89
N GLY A 55 12.47 6.85 -16.03
CA GLY A 55 11.33 7.33 -15.27
C GLY A 55 10.92 6.38 -14.15
N ILE A 56 11.84 5.64 -13.56
CA ILE A 56 11.55 4.66 -12.52
C ILE A 56 11.94 5.19 -11.15
N ILE A 57 11.02 5.04 -10.19
CA ILE A 57 11.32 5.13 -8.76
C ILE A 57 10.82 3.83 -8.13
N ALA A 58 11.70 3.12 -7.42
CA ALA A 58 11.32 1.95 -6.67
C ALA A 58 11.72 2.08 -5.21
N ALA A 59 10.88 1.58 -4.30
CA ALA A 59 11.12 1.57 -2.87
C ALA A 59 10.72 0.22 -2.27
N SER A 60 11.50 -0.23 -1.30
CA SER A 60 11.16 -1.35 -0.43
C SER A 60 10.71 -0.76 0.90
N ILE A 61 9.46 -1.00 1.25
CA ILE A 61 8.83 -0.42 2.43
C ILE A 61 8.57 -1.50 3.46
N GLU A 62 8.86 -1.14 4.69
CA GLU A 62 8.60 -1.93 5.87
C GLU A 62 8.02 -1.00 6.94
N GLU A 63 6.78 -1.26 7.35
CA GLU A 63 6.05 -0.41 8.29
C GLU A 63 5.18 -1.23 9.24
N TYR A 64 4.76 -0.64 10.36
CA TYR A 64 3.76 -1.24 11.20
C TYR A 64 2.35 -1.00 10.68
N MET A 65 1.57 -2.07 10.61
CA MET A 65 0.13 -2.03 10.38
C MET A 65 -0.59 -2.36 11.69
N TYR A 66 -1.38 -1.43 12.20
CA TYR A 66 -2.09 -1.57 13.46
C TYR A 66 -3.53 -1.99 13.23
N PHE A 67 -3.89 -3.17 13.71
CA PHE A 67 -5.28 -3.65 13.73
C PHE A 67 -6.04 -3.12 14.95
N LYS A 68 -5.31 -2.82 16.04
CA LYS A 68 -5.82 -2.20 17.25
C LYS A 68 -4.69 -1.45 17.96
N ARG A 69 -4.95 -0.21 18.33
CA ARG A 69 -4.03 0.61 19.12
C ARG A 69 -4.81 1.35 20.19
N THR A 70 -4.71 0.87 21.42
CA THR A 70 -5.29 1.50 22.61
C THR A 70 -4.23 1.57 23.70
N ASN A 71 -4.47 2.33 24.78
CA ASN A 71 -3.53 2.42 25.89
C ASN A 71 -3.25 1.07 26.59
N TRP A 72 -4.15 0.10 26.41
CA TRP A 72 -4.08 -1.20 27.08
C TRP A 72 -3.77 -2.36 26.13
N GLN A 73 -3.92 -2.18 24.83
CA GLN A 73 -3.74 -3.26 23.87
C GLN A 73 -3.23 -2.74 22.53
N ILE A 74 -2.10 -3.28 22.10
CA ILE A 74 -1.54 -3.07 20.78
C ILE A 74 -1.61 -4.39 20.02
N HIS A 75 -2.27 -4.38 18.87
CA HIS A 75 -2.24 -5.48 17.93
C HIS A 75 -1.77 -4.94 16.58
N ARG A 76 -0.55 -5.29 16.22
CA ARG A 76 0.12 -4.84 15.02
C ARG A 76 0.84 -5.98 14.32
N VAL A 77 1.19 -5.76 13.07
CA VAL A 77 2.01 -6.63 12.25
C VAL A 77 2.99 -5.78 11.45
N ARG A 78 4.15 -6.31 11.14
CA ARG A 78 5.04 -5.70 10.15
C ARG A 78 4.47 -5.96 8.77
N PHE A 79 4.32 -4.92 7.98
CA PHE A 79 3.82 -4.95 6.62
C PHE A 79 4.93 -4.58 5.65
N TYR A 80 5.18 -5.46 4.71
CA TYR A 80 6.24 -5.33 3.70
C TYR A 80 5.62 -5.24 2.32
N TYR A 81 6.14 -4.34 1.51
CA TYR A 81 5.75 -4.23 0.11
C TYR A 81 6.81 -3.50 -0.70
N GLN A 82 6.80 -3.73 -2.00
CA GLN A 82 7.53 -2.93 -2.98
C GLN A 82 6.58 -1.95 -3.64
N LEU A 83 7.00 -0.68 -3.71
CA LEU A 83 6.30 0.38 -4.43
C LEU A 83 7.15 0.77 -5.62
N VAL A 84 6.55 0.79 -6.82
CA VAL A 84 7.22 1.14 -8.06
C VAL A 84 6.40 2.19 -8.79
N PHE A 85 7.06 3.27 -9.18
CA PHE A 85 6.48 4.30 -10.05
C PHE A 85 7.16 4.25 -11.42
N HIS A 86 6.34 4.31 -12.48
CA HIS A 86 6.77 4.56 -13.84
C HIS A 86 6.25 5.92 -14.26
N VAL A 87 7.17 6.85 -14.51
CA VAL A 87 6.86 8.27 -14.70
C VAL A 87 7.15 8.69 -16.12
N ALA A 88 6.19 9.35 -16.74
CA ALA A 88 6.31 10.03 -18.04
C ALA A 88 5.82 11.47 -17.93
N ASP A 89 5.93 12.25 -19.02
CA ASP A 89 5.34 13.59 -19.05
C ASP A 89 3.82 13.49 -18.88
N GLY A 90 3.29 14.21 -17.91
CA GLY A 90 1.86 14.32 -17.66
C GLY A 90 1.18 13.09 -17.03
N GLN A 91 1.93 12.04 -16.66
CA GLN A 91 1.34 10.85 -16.04
C GLN A 91 2.35 10.04 -15.25
N PHE A 92 1.83 9.21 -14.34
CA PHE A 92 2.61 8.15 -13.72
C PHE A 92 1.73 6.93 -13.40
N ASP A 93 2.34 5.77 -13.46
CA ASP A 93 1.78 4.52 -12.95
C ASP A 93 2.37 4.23 -11.58
N VAL A 94 1.55 3.74 -10.67
CA VAL A 94 1.99 3.25 -9.37
C VAL A 94 1.60 1.80 -9.22
N THR A 95 2.56 0.98 -8.84
CA THR A 95 2.41 -0.46 -8.58
C THR A 95 2.83 -0.76 -7.15
N MET A 96 1.95 -1.42 -6.39
CA MET A 96 2.27 -2.02 -5.09
C MET A 96 2.24 -3.53 -5.24
N ARG A 97 3.36 -4.20 -4.92
CA ARG A 97 3.54 -5.63 -5.13
C ARG A 97 4.44 -6.27 -4.07
N ARG A 98 4.59 -7.59 -4.09
CA ARG A 98 5.41 -8.37 -3.14
C ARG A 98 4.98 -8.12 -1.70
N LEU A 99 3.67 -8.11 -1.47
CA LEU A 99 3.10 -7.84 -0.16
C LEU A 99 3.24 -9.07 0.73
N HIS A 100 3.72 -8.86 1.95
CA HIS A 100 3.70 -9.88 2.98
C HIS A 100 3.65 -9.27 4.39
N TYR A 101 3.34 -10.09 5.38
CA TYR A 101 3.13 -9.69 6.76
C TYR A 101 3.95 -10.56 7.69
N ARG A 102 4.43 -9.98 8.77
CA ARG A 102 5.18 -10.70 9.79
C ARG A 102 4.84 -10.17 11.17
N TYR A 103 4.51 -11.05 12.10
CA TYR A 103 4.39 -10.66 13.50
C TYR A 103 5.75 -10.36 14.10
N ASP A 104 5.79 -9.48 15.12
CA ASP A 104 7.01 -9.26 15.89
C ASP A 104 7.45 -10.58 16.56
N PRO A 105 8.76 -10.90 16.59
CA PRO A 105 9.29 -12.14 17.19
C PRO A 105 8.88 -12.31 18.66
N GLU A 106 8.70 -11.21 19.38
CA GLU A 106 8.28 -11.20 20.78
C GLU A 106 6.85 -11.70 21.00
N VAL A 107 5.99 -11.57 19.97
CA VAL A 107 4.57 -11.99 20.07
C VAL A 107 4.39 -13.46 19.74
N THR A 108 5.29 -14.05 18.99
CA THR A 108 5.20 -15.44 18.49
C THR A 108 6.02 -16.44 19.30
N ALA A 109 6.49 -16.09 20.50
CA ALA A 109 7.11 -16.98 21.49
C ALA A 109 7.83 -18.22 20.90
N GLY A 110 8.78 -18.01 20.00
CA GLY A 110 9.64 -19.09 19.48
C GLY A 110 9.06 -19.96 18.38
N GLU A 111 7.80 -19.80 18.03
CA GLU A 111 7.18 -20.53 16.92
C GLU A 111 7.18 -19.69 15.64
N PHE A 112 8.04 -20.10 14.74
CA PHE A 112 8.05 -19.81 13.32
C PHE A 112 8.30 -18.36 12.85
N ASN A 113 9.22 -18.31 11.94
CA ASN A 113 9.37 -17.30 10.90
C ASN A 113 8.08 -17.24 10.04
N ASP A 114 7.02 -16.67 10.60
CA ASP A 114 5.68 -16.68 10.06
C ASP A 114 5.52 -15.55 9.03
N ASP A 115 6.18 -15.74 7.89
CA ASP A 115 6.08 -14.84 6.75
C ASP A 115 4.78 -15.13 5.97
N ARG A 116 3.78 -14.29 6.19
CA ARG A 116 2.46 -14.41 5.57
C ARG A 116 2.42 -13.64 4.26
N ARG A 117 2.53 -14.35 3.16
CA ARG A 117 2.36 -13.77 1.83
C ARG A 117 0.91 -13.34 1.61
N ALA A 118 0.74 -12.19 0.97
CA ALA A 118 -0.59 -11.63 0.67
C ALA A 118 -1.47 -12.58 -0.15
N GLU A 119 -0.87 -13.38 -1.05
CA GLU A 119 -1.55 -14.37 -1.87
C GLU A 119 -2.34 -15.39 -1.03
N ASN A 120 -1.80 -15.74 0.14
CA ASN A 120 -2.39 -16.71 1.06
C ASN A 120 -3.34 -16.07 2.09
N TRP A 121 -3.41 -14.74 2.16
CA TRP A 121 -4.13 -14.06 3.24
C TRP A 121 -5.21 -13.09 2.78
N ILE A 122 -5.02 -12.37 1.66
CA ILE A 122 -5.94 -11.28 1.29
C ILE A 122 -6.66 -11.47 -0.06
N THR A 123 -6.46 -12.60 -0.72
CA THR A 123 -7.23 -12.97 -1.93
C THR A 123 -8.68 -13.26 -1.57
N ASP A 124 -9.55 -13.32 -2.55
CA ASP A 124 -10.97 -13.64 -2.32
C ASP A 124 -11.13 -15.00 -1.67
N GLU A 125 -10.36 -15.98 -2.11
CA GLU A 125 -10.35 -17.33 -1.56
C GLU A 125 -9.91 -17.37 -0.09
N ALA A 126 -8.90 -16.60 0.28
CA ALA A 126 -8.33 -16.59 1.62
C ALA A 126 -9.10 -15.72 2.62
N ALA A 127 -9.67 -14.61 2.16
CA ALA A 127 -10.21 -13.57 3.03
C ALA A 127 -11.73 -13.47 3.06
N LEU A 128 -12.44 -14.21 2.20
CA LEU A 128 -13.89 -14.28 2.22
C LEU A 128 -14.37 -15.60 2.85
N THR A 129 -15.58 -15.57 3.41
CA THR A 129 -16.27 -16.78 3.87
C THR A 129 -16.59 -17.70 2.70
N LYS A 130 -16.90 -18.96 2.96
CA LYS A 130 -17.16 -20.00 1.93
C LYS A 130 -18.20 -19.60 0.87
N ASN A 131 -19.15 -18.74 1.23
CA ASN A 131 -20.17 -18.19 0.30
C ASN A 131 -19.74 -16.88 -0.36
N GLY A 132 -18.52 -16.41 -0.14
CA GLY A 132 -18.00 -15.19 -0.78
C GLY A 132 -18.68 -13.87 -0.33
N THR A 133 -19.56 -13.91 0.67
CA THR A 133 -20.42 -12.78 1.03
C THR A 133 -19.90 -11.93 2.17
N LYS A 134 -19.01 -12.44 3.01
CA LYS A 134 -18.47 -11.76 4.19
C LYS A 134 -16.96 -11.93 4.31
N LEU A 135 -16.33 -10.97 4.96
CA LEU A 135 -14.91 -11.08 5.31
C LEU A 135 -14.71 -12.13 6.42
N ALA A 136 -13.70 -12.97 6.25
CA ALA A 136 -13.25 -13.89 7.28
C ALA A 136 -12.69 -13.09 8.47
N ARG A 137 -12.74 -13.69 9.67
CA ARG A 137 -12.45 -12.96 10.92
C ARG A 137 -11.03 -12.40 11.00
N VAL A 138 -10.03 -13.19 10.61
CA VAL A 138 -8.61 -12.81 10.70
C VAL A 138 -8.10 -12.28 9.35
N SER A 139 -8.11 -13.11 8.32
CA SER A 139 -7.63 -12.77 6.98
C SER A 139 -8.39 -11.61 6.34
N GLY A 140 -9.68 -11.48 6.64
CA GLY A 140 -10.49 -10.32 6.25
C GLY A 140 -10.00 -8.99 6.84
N LYS A 141 -9.45 -9.00 8.06
CA LYS A 141 -8.80 -7.81 8.64
C LYS A 141 -7.54 -7.42 7.86
N PHE A 142 -6.66 -8.39 7.58
CA PHE A 142 -5.47 -8.14 6.78
C PHE A 142 -5.83 -7.53 5.42
N ARG A 143 -6.87 -8.09 4.76
CA ARG A 143 -7.36 -7.57 3.48
C ARG A 143 -7.86 -6.13 3.59
N SER A 144 -8.72 -5.84 4.54
CA SER A 144 -9.31 -4.52 4.73
C SER A 144 -8.25 -3.46 5.00
N PHE A 145 -7.38 -3.70 5.98
CA PHE A 145 -6.31 -2.77 6.34
C PHE A 145 -5.28 -2.57 5.21
N THR A 146 -4.96 -3.63 4.46
CA THR A 146 -4.08 -3.53 3.29
C THR A 146 -4.70 -2.65 2.19
N ILE A 147 -5.99 -2.83 1.91
CA ILE A 147 -6.70 -2.02 0.90
C ILE A 147 -6.76 -0.55 1.34
N ASP A 148 -7.05 -0.29 2.61
CA ASP A 148 -7.10 1.06 3.16
C ASP A 148 -5.72 1.72 3.07
N ARG A 149 -4.66 1.04 3.51
CA ARG A 149 -3.30 1.55 3.43
C ARG A 149 -2.84 1.80 1.99
N LYS A 150 -3.11 0.87 1.08
CA LYS A 150 -2.86 1.05 -0.35
C LYS A 150 -3.58 2.31 -0.88
N ASN A 151 -4.83 2.51 -0.49
CA ASN A 151 -5.60 3.69 -0.91
C ASN A 151 -4.99 4.99 -0.38
N GLU A 152 -4.53 5.01 0.88
CA GLU A 152 -3.82 6.16 1.47
C GLU A 152 -2.54 6.49 0.71
N ILE A 153 -1.70 5.48 0.43
CA ILE A 153 -0.44 5.64 -0.29
C ILE A 153 -0.67 6.16 -1.70
N PHE A 154 -1.59 5.57 -2.44
CA PHE A 154 -1.90 5.98 -3.81
C PHE A 154 -2.50 7.40 -3.86
N LYS A 155 -3.38 7.72 -2.90
CA LYS A 155 -3.92 9.07 -2.75
C LYS A 155 -2.83 10.08 -2.37
N GLY A 156 -1.92 9.71 -1.48
CA GLY A 156 -0.78 10.55 -1.09
C GLY A 156 0.11 10.89 -2.27
N ALA A 157 0.46 9.90 -3.10
CA ALA A 157 1.22 10.11 -4.34
C ALA A 157 0.47 11.04 -5.33
N ALA A 158 -0.83 10.85 -5.47
CA ALA A 158 -1.66 11.71 -6.32
C ALA A 158 -1.68 13.16 -5.81
N LEU A 159 -1.85 13.38 -4.52
CA LEU A 159 -1.84 14.70 -3.91
C LEU A 159 -0.48 15.39 -4.02
N ALA A 160 0.60 14.65 -3.79
CA ALA A 160 1.98 15.17 -3.90
C ALA A 160 2.32 15.67 -5.31
N THR A 161 1.74 15.06 -6.33
CA THR A 161 1.95 15.43 -7.74
C THR A 161 0.95 16.45 -8.27
N GLY A 162 -0.15 16.70 -7.54
CA GLY A 162 -1.26 17.54 -8.01
C GLY A 162 -2.24 16.82 -8.94
N ALA A 163 -2.25 15.49 -8.94
CA ALA A 163 -3.23 14.72 -9.70
C ALA A 163 -4.65 14.93 -9.15
N VAL A 164 -5.63 14.96 -10.07
CA VAL A 164 -7.05 15.09 -9.68
C VAL A 164 -7.56 13.77 -9.13
N VAL A 165 -7.86 13.75 -7.84
CA VAL A 165 -8.52 12.61 -7.18
C VAL A 165 -10.03 12.80 -7.27
N LYS A 166 -10.71 12.01 -8.11
CA LYS A 166 -12.17 12.02 -8.17
C LYS A 166 -12.74 11.55 -6.83
N ARG A 167 -13.44 12.43 -6.11
CA ARG A 167 -14.25 12.03 -4.95
C ARG A 167 -15.47 11.26 -5.46
N LYS A 168 -15.71 10.04 -4.99
CA LYS A 168 -17.03 9.42 -5.07
C LYS A 168 -17.95 10.20 -4.14
N VAL A 169 -18.80 11.04 -4.69
CA VAL A 169 -19.92 11.64 -3.95
C VAL A 169 -21.02 10.60 -3.94
N THR A 170 -21.21 9.91 -2.83
CA THR A 170 -22.41 9.10 -2.59
C THR A 170 -23.53 10.07 -2.27
N ARG A 171 -24.43 10.34 -3.23
CA ARG A 171 -25.68 11.04 -2.93
C ARG A 171 -26.60 10.04 -2.22
N VAL A 172 -26.88 10.31 -0.97
CA VAL A 172 -28.03 9.69 -0.28
C VAL A 172 -29.26 10.35 -0.87
N VAL A 173 -30.04 9.59 -1.61
CA VAL A 173 -31.38 10.01 -2.06
C VAL A 173 -32.31 9.63 -0.90
N GLU A 174 -32.73 10.62 -0.13
CA GLU A 174 -33.92 10.45 0.75
C GLU A 174 -35.13 10.26 -0.15
N VAL A 175 -35.76 9.12 -0.02
CA VAL A 175 -37.07 8.83 -0.64
C VAL A 175 -38.11 9.25 0.39
N GLU A 176 -38.88 10.29 0.05
CA GLU A 176 -40.12 10.68 0.77
C GLU A 176 -41.19 9.61 0.60
#